data_c46137f3329c82a90cb4a52c00b50518
#
_entry.id   c46137f3329c82a90cb4a52c00b50518
#
_cell.length_a   1.000
_cell.length_b   1.000
_cell.length_c   1.000
_cell.angle_alpha   90.00
_cell.angle_beta   90.00
_cell.angle_gamma   90.00
#
_symmetry.space_group_name_H-M   'P 1'
#
loop_
_entity.id
_entity.type
_entity.pdbx_description
1 polymer ?
#
loop_
_entity_poly.entity_id
_entity_poly.type
_entity_poly.pdbx_seq_one_letter_code
_entity_poly.pdbx_strand_id
1 'polypeptide(L)'
;VGWLEFNRPPVNAFSRTMVDETHDCIEAALADPRVRVLVLGSAIDGYFSAGADLNAFRALSAEGILDWTRRCHAIVRLLRGSNKPLLAAIGGTAVGGGLEMALHCDIRFVASDAKLGQPEIRIGFIPPIATTQALARLIGRPRAIRYLYEGRMITAQEALDWDMVGELVAPEKLRERVQVYALDLAAKSPAALAAIRRTITLGGGMDYDAGMEFEMKAVGEVASGPDFREGVAAFLEKRPAKWRFES
;
A
#
# COMPACT_ATOMS: atom_id res chain seq x y z
N VAL A 1 14.36 -4.55 5.39
CA VAL A 1 13.36 -3.58 4.93
C VAL A 1 13.80 -3.05 3.57
N GLY A 2 12.90 -3.12 2.58
CA GLY A 2 13.09 -2.49 1.27
C GLY A 2 12.36 -1.15 1.22
N TRP A 3 13.02 -0.11 0.71
CA TRP A 3 12.40 1.16 0.38
C TRP A 3 12.34 1.33 -1.13
N LEU A 4 11.16 1.58 -1.67
CA LEU A 4 10.93 2.00 -3.03
C LEU A 4 10.49 3.46 -2.98
N GLU A 5 11.32 4.34 -3.52
CA GLU A 5 11.08 5.79 -3.46
C GLU A 5 10.83 6.34 -4.86
N PHE A 6 9.70 6.99 -5.03
CA PHE A 6 9.41 7.73 -6.26
C PHE A 6 10.39 8.89 -6.39
N ASN A 7 11.04 9.02 -7.55
CA ASN A 7 12.06 10.04 -7.79
C ASN A 7 11.98 10.59 -9.23
N ARG A 8 10.94 11.34 -9.51
CA ARG A 8 10.76 12.06 -10.77
C ARG A 8 10.43 13.53 -10.49
N PRO A 9 11.47 14.39 -10.41
CA PRO A 9 11.26 15.82 -10.18
C PRO A 9 10.33 16.47 -11.22
N PRO A 10 9.61 17.54 -10.83
CA PRO A 10 9.61 18.16 -9.50
C PRO A 10 8.61 17.54 -8.50
N VAL A 11 7.65 16.71 -8.93
CA VAL A 11 6.47 16.36 -8.14
C VAL A 11 6.06 14.89 -8.24
N ASN A 12 6.91 14.02 -8.74
CA ASN A 12 6.60 12.59 -8.95
C ASN A 12 5.32 12.36 -9.77
N ALA A 13 5.12 13.14 -10.86
CA ALA A 13 4.00 12.88 -11.76
C ALA A 13 4.24 11.58 -12.56
N PHE A 14 3.29 10.64 -12.54
CA PHE A 14 3.43 9.34 -13.19
C PHE A 14 3.37 9.44 -14.71
N SER A 15 4.51 9.28 -15.36
CA SER A 15 4.62 8.99 -16.79
C SER A 15 4.45 7.49 -17.05
N ARG A 16 4.34 7.10 -18.32
CA ARG A 16 4.33 5.69 -18.72
C ARG A 16 5.56 4.94 -18.19
N THR A 17 6.74 5.49 -18.42
CA THR A 17 8.01 4.92 -17.97
C THR A 17 8.02 4.75 -16.46
N MET A 18 7.59 5.75 -15.69
CA MET A 18 7.55 5.65 -14.23
C MET A 18 6.57 4.57 -13.74
N VAL A 19 5.45 4.35 -14.45
CA VAL A 19 4.53 3.24 -14.12
C VAL A 19 5.20 1.89 -14.39
N ASP A 20 5.88 1.73 -15.53
CA ASP A 20 6.59 0.49 -15.88
C ASP A 20 7.73 0.22 -14.87
N GLU A 21 8.56 1.20 -14.56
CA GLU A 21 9.62 1.10 -13.56
C GLU A 21 9.07 0.79 -12.15
N THR A 22 7.94 1.39 -11.77
CA THR A 22 7.28 1.09 -10.48
C THR A 22 6.84 -0.36 -10.42
N HIS A 23 6.26 -0.90 -11.50
CA HIS A 23 5.89 -2.30 -11.60
C HIS A 23 7.11 -3.19 -11.38
N ASP A 24 8.16 -3.00 -12.18
CA ASP A 24 9.34 -3.86 -12.17
C ASP A 24 10.10 -3.81 -10.84
N CYS A 25 10.21 -2.62 -10.24
CA CYS A 25 10.82 -2.45 -8.92
C CYS A 25 10.02 -3.12 -7.80
N ILE A 26 8.67 -3.04 -7.83
CA ILE A 26 7.82 -3.75 -6.87
C ILE A 26 7.97 -5.25 -7.04
N GLU A 27 7.88 -5.76 -8.27
CA GLU A 27 8.04 -7.19 -8.56
C GLU A 27 9.39 -7.71 -8.06
N ALA A 28 10.49 -7.02 -8.39
CA ALA A 28 11.83 -7.36 -7.93
C ALA A 28 11.94 -7.33 -6.38
N ALA A 29 11.41 -6.31 -5.73
CA ALA A 29 11.42 -6.20 -4.26
C ALA A 29 10.59 -7.30 -3.58
N LEU A 30 9.47 -7.69 -4.19
CA LEU A 30 8.64 -8.77 -3.67
C LEU A 30 9.29 -10.15 -3.87
N ALA A 31 10.07 -10.33 -4.93
CA ALA A 31 10.81 -11.55 -5.20
C ALA A 31 12.11 -11.69 -4.36
N ASP A 32 12.71 -10.57 -3.89
CA ASP A 32 13.98 -10.62 -3.13
C ASP A 32 13.76 -11.13 -1.70
N PRO A 33 14.33 -12.30 -1.30
CA PRO A 33 14.16 -12.85 0.05
C PRO A 33 14.74 -11.97 1.16
N ARG A 34 15.67 -11.07 0.85
CA ARG A 34 16.24 -10.12 1.80
C ARG A 34 15.25 -9.01 2.18
N VAL A 35 14.27 -8.73 1.33
CA VAL A 35 13.20 -7.76 1.60
C VAL A 35 12.07 -8.48 2.33
N ARG A 36 11.83 -8.10 3.59
CA ARG A 36 10.79 -8.68 4.46
C ARG A 36 9.59 -7.77 4.65
N VAL A 37 9.80 -6.48 4.50
CA VAL A 37 8.80 -5.42 4.53
C VAL A 37 9.15 -4.47 3.41
N LEU A 38 8.18 -4.09 2.58
CA LEU A 38 8.35 -3.08 1.53
C LEU A 38 7.68 -1.78 1.95
N VAL A 39 8.41 -0.68 1.84
CA VAL A 39 7.91 0.68 2.08
C VAL A 39 7.88 1.45 0.78
N LEU A 40 6.74 2.01 0.42
CA LEU A 40 6.62 2.99 -0.66
C LEU A 40 6.81 4.39 -0.08
N GLY A 41 7.71 5.16 -0.64
CA GLY A 41 8.05 6.50 -0.21
C GLY A 41 8.34 7.44 -1.38
N SER A 42 8.92 8.60 -1.08
CA SER A 42 9.32 9.60 -2.07
C SER A 42 10.69 10.16 -1.71
N ALA A 43 11.50 10.39 -2.75
CA ALA A 43 12.76 11.14 -2.66
C ALA A 43 12.58 12.65 -2.92
N ILE A 44 11.35 13.12 -3.18
CA ILE A 44 11.03 14.51 -3.45
C ILE A 44 10.38 15.14 -2.22
N ASP A 45 11.01 16.17 -1.68
CA ASP A 45 10.48 16.89 -0.52
C ASP A 45 9.13 17.53 -0.82
N GLY A 46 8.20 17.43 0.13
CA GLY A 46 6.86 18.00 0.05
C GLY A 46 5.89 17.28 -0.90
N TYR A 47 6.36 16.27 -1.64
CA TYR A 47 5.51 15.49 -2.54
C TYR A 47 5.74 13.99 -2.38
N PHE A 48 4.66 13.26 -2.11
CA PHE A 48 4.63 11.83 -2.36
C PHE A 48 4.47 11.58 -3.86
N SER A 49 3.41 12.13 -4.46
CA SER A 49 3.21 12.20 -5.91
C SER A 49 2.03 13.12 -6.26
N ALA A 50 2.14 13.86 -7.36
CA ALA A 50 1.07 14.66 -7.93
C ALA A 50 0.10 13.88 -8.83
N GLY A 51 0.21 12.54 -8.88
CA GLY A 51 -0.64 11.69 -9.72
C GLY A 51 -0.14 11.54 -11.15
N ALA A 52 -1.04 11.33 -12.10
CA ALA A 52 -0.70 11.13 -13.50
C ALA A 52 -0.11 12.40 -14.15
N ASP A 53 0.85 12.22 -15.04
CA ASP A 53 1.35 13.29 -15.91
C ASP A 53 0.27 13.65 -16.96
N LEU A 54 -0.49 14.71 -16.68
CA LEU A 54 -1.61 15.14 -17.53
C LEU A 54 -1.18 15.54 -18.94
N ASN A 55 0.07 15.97 -19.14
CA ASN A 55 0.56 16.26 -20.49
C ASN A 55 0.70 14.97 -21.32
N ALA A 56 1.19 13.90 -20.69
CA ALA A 56 1.22 12.58 -21.31
C ALA A 56 -0.20 12.04 -21.54
N PHE A 57 -1.11 12.20 -20.55
CA PHE A 57 -2.50 11.76 -20.63
C PHE A 57 -3.28 12.41 -21.78
N ARG A 58 -3.11 13.72 -21.99
CA ARG A 58 -3.79 14.47 -23.05
C ARG A 58 -3.52 13.92 -24.45
N ALA A 59 -2.37 13.29 -24.65
CA ALA A 59 -1.98 12.71 -25.92
C ALA A 59 -2.54 11.29 -26.17
N LEU A 60 -3.15 10.65 -25.15
CA LEU A 60 -3.64 9.28 -25.24
C LEU A 60 -5.04 9.21 -25.84
N SER A 61 -5.28 8.20 -26.68
CA SER A 61 -6.61 7.77 -27.06
C SER A 61 -7.30 7.03 -25.90
N ALA A 62 -8.60 6.77 -26.03
CA ALA A 62 -9.32 5.96 -25.04
C ALA A 62 -8.66 4.59 -24.83
N GLU A 63 -8.19 3.92 -25.90
CA GLU A 63 -7.47 2.65 -25.80
C GLU A 63 -6.13 2.82 -25.08
N GLY A 64 -5.40 3.91 -25.33
CA GLY A 64 -4.16 4.24 -24.62
C GLY A 64 -4.38 4.46 -23.12
N ILE A 65 -5.49 5.08 -22.72
CA ILE A 65 -5.90 5.23 -21.33
C ILE A 65 -6.19 3.85 -20.69
N LEU A 66 -6.91 2.99 -21.39
CA LEU A 66 -7.21 1.63 -20.92
C LEU A 66 -5.92 0.80 -20.77
N ASP A 67 -4.98 0.90 -21.69
CA ASP A 67 -3.71 0.21 -21.60
C ASP A 67 -2.87 0.72 -20.41
N TRP A 68 -2.80 2.03 -20.21
CA TRP A 68 -2.18 2.62 -19.02
C TRP A 68 -2.83 2.11 -17.72
N THR A 69 -4.17 2.08 -17.69
CA THR A 69 -4.92 1.57 -16.54
C THR A 69 -4.63 0.09 -16.28
N ARG A 70 -4.55 -0.75 -17.31
CA ARG A 70 -4.19 -2.18 -17.18
C ARG A 70 -2.82 -2.36 -16.51
N ARG A 71 -1.83 -1.52 -16.84
CA ARG A 71 -0.49 -1.54 -16.21
C ARG A 71 -0.55 -1.14 -14.74
N CYS A 72 -1.28 -0.09 -14.41
CA CYS A 72 -1.50 0.29 -13.02
C CYS A 72 -2.23 -0.81 -12.23
N HIS A 73 -3.21 -1.48 -12.84
CA HIS A 73 -3.88 -2.63 -12.23
C HIS A 73 -2.94 -3.84 -12.05
N ALA A 74 -1.92 -4.01 -12.89
CA ALA A 74 -0.90 -5.03 -12.67
C ALA A 74 -0.12 -4.75 -11.37
N ILE A 75 0.27 -3.49 -11.14
CA ILE A 75 0.89 -3.07 -9.87
C ILE A 75 -0.04 -3.38 -8.68
N VAL A 76 -1.32 -3.01 -8.78
CA VAL A 76 -2.31 -3.29 -7.72
C VAL A 76 -2.40 -4.79 -7.42
N ARG A 77 -2.35 -5.65 -8.45
CA ARG A 77 -2.35 -7.11 -8.25
C ARG A 77 -1.09 -7.59 -7.54
N LEU A 78 0.09 -7.07 -7.88
CA LEU A 78 1.35 -7.38 -7.17
C LEU A 78 1.25 -6.97 -5.70
N LEU A 79 0.81 -5.73 -5.42
CA LEU A 79 0.65 -5.24 -4.06
C LEU A 79 -0.36 -6.09 -3.27
N ARG A 80 -1.53 -6.36 -3.82
CA ARG A 80 -2.56 -7.15 -3.14
C ARG A 80 -2.17 -8.62 -2.94
N GLY A 81 -1.46 -9.21 -3.91
CA GLY A 81 -0.98 -10.60 -3.86
C GLY A 81 0.30 -10.80 -3.04
N SER A 82 0.91 -9.73 -2.53
CA SER A 82 2.14 -9.82 -1.74
C SER A 82 1.96 -10.65 -0.48
N ASN A 83 2.97 -11.47 -0.16
CA ASN A 83 3.12 -12.14 1.13
C ASN A 83 3.91 -11.29 2.15
N LYS A 84 4.43 -10.13 1.74
CA LYS A 84 5.20 -9.22 2.58
C LYS A 84 4.34 -8.06 3.02
N PRO A 85 4.47 -7.56 4.26
CA PRO A 85 3.83 -6.32 4.68
C PRO A 85 4.25 -5.15 3.79
N LEU A 86 3.28 -4.31 3.45
CA LEU A 86 3.43 -3.13 2.62
C LEU A 86 3.08 -1.88 3.41
N LEU A 87 4.02 -0.96 3.49
CA LEU A 87 3.83 0.33 4.17
C LEU A 87 3.90 1.46 3.16
N ALA A 88 3.18 2.56 3.42
CA ALA A 88 3.37 3.81 2.70
C ALA A 88 3.86 4.90 3.66
N ALA A 89 4.91 5.62 3.28
CA ALA A 89 5.46 6.78 3.96
C ALA A 89 5.13 8.04 3.15
N ILE A 90 4.01 8.68 3.46
CA ILE A 90 3.50 9.84 2.72
C ILE A 90 4.07 11.12 3.33
N GLY A 91 5.23 11.57 2.83
CA GLY A 91 5.98 12.72 3.35
C GLY A 91 5.49 14.09 2.87
N GLY A 92 4.39 14.16 2.13
CA GLY A 92 3.87 15.41 1.60
C GLY A 92 2.63 15.20 0.75
N THR A 93 2.42 16.04 -0.25
CA THR A 93 1.24 15.99 -1.12
C THR A 93 1.13 14.67 -1.87
N ALA A 94 -0.02 13.98 -1.73
CA ALA A 94 -0.35 12.75 -2.43
C ALA A 94 -1.68 12.92 -3.16
N VAL A 95 -1.65 12.94 -4.50
CA VAL A 95 -2.81 13.25 -5.33
C VAL A 95 -3.01 12.18 -6.40
N GLY A 96 -4.26 11.87 -6.71
CA GLY A 96 -4.64 10.95 -7.78
C GLY A 96 -3.87 9.64 -7.70
N GLY A 97 -3.24 9.22 -8.80
CA GLY A 97 -2.48 7.97 -8.89
C GLY A 97 -1.44 7.78 -7.78
N GLY A 98 -0.86 8.86 -7.22
CA GLY A 98 0.04 8.77 -6.08
C GLY A 98 -0.67 8.30 -4.81
N LEU A 99 -1.79 8.94 -4.45
CA LEU A 99 -2.61 8.50 -3.33
C LEU A 99 -3.18 7.11 -3.59
N GLU A 100 -3.63 6.84 -4.81
CA GLU A 100 -4.17 5.54 -5.22
C GLU A 100 -3.19 4.40 -4.94
N MET A 101 -1.89 4.56 -5.26
CA MET A 101 -0.86 3.55 -4.95
C MET A 101 -0.73 3.32 -3.44
N ALA A 102 -0.72 4.40 -2.64
CA ALA A 102 -0.63 4.29 -1.18
C ALA A 102 -1.84 3.58 -0.56
N LEU A 103 -3.05 3.71 -1.14
CA LEU A 103 -4.27 3.05 -0.66
C LEU A 103 -4.21 1.51 -0.76
N HIS A 104 -3.30 0.96 -1.56
CA HIS A 104 -3.08 -0.48 -1.66
C HIS A 104 -1.99 -1.01 -0.72
N CYS A 105 -1.34 -0.14 0.06
CA CYS A 105 -0.49 -0.56 1.17
C CYS A 105 -1.33 -0.96 2.39
N ASP A 106 -0.75 -1.77 3.27
CA ASP A 106 -1.45 -2.25 4.47
C ASP A 106 -1.59 -1.12 5.49
N ILE A 107 -0.51 -0.36 5.73
CA ILE A 107 -0.48 0.75 6.68
C ILE A 107 0.12 1.99 6.01
N ARG A 108 -0.51 3.14 6.21
CA ARG A 108 -0.08 4.44 5.71
C ARG A 108 0.31 5.33 6.88
N PHE A 109 1.57 5.74 6.91
CA PHE A 109 2.11 6.78 7.78
C PHE A 109 2.14 8.07 6.99
N VAL A 110 1.69 9.15 7.57
CA VAL A 110 1.50 10.41 6.85
C VAL A 110 2.11 11.55 7.63
N ALA A 111 2.87 12.42 6.97
CA ALA A 111 3.34 13.67 7.55
C ALA A 111 2.14 14.54 7.95
N SER A 112 2.17 15.10 9.14
CA SER A 112 1.03 15.83 9.72
C SER A 112 0.58 17.06 8.91
N ASP A 113 1.45 17.59 8.05
CA ASP A 113 1.19 18.71 7.14
C ASP A 113 0.83 18.27 5.70
N ALA A 114 0.83 16.97 5.42
CA ALA A 114 0.53 16.46 4.10
C ALA A 114 -0.91 16.77 3.65
N LYS A 115 -1.09 16.84 2.33
CA LYS A 115 -2.40 17.02 1.68
C LYS A 115 -2.69 15.82 0.78
N LEU A 116 -3.90 15.28 0.90
CA LEU A 116 -4.33 14.13 0.12
C LEU A 116 -5.53 14.49 -0.75
N GLY A 117 -5.58 13.99 -1.98
CA GLY A 117 -6.65 14.33 -2.91
C GLY A 117 -6.91 13.32 -4.00
N GLN A 118 -8.19 13.24 -4.42
CA GLN A 118 -8.66 12.49 -5.58
C GLN A 118 -9.46 13.44 -6.49
N PRO A 119 -8.77 14.31 -7.25
CA PRO A 119 -9.41 15.39 -8.00
C PRO A 119 -9.85 15.00 -9.42
N GLU A 120 -9.84 13.72 -9.78
CA GLU A 120 -10.10 13.22 -11.13
C GLU A 120 -11.42 13.71 -11.70
N ILE A 121 -12.45 13.90 -10.86
CA ILE A 121 -13.75 14.44 -11.28
C ILE A 121 -13.63 15.84 -11.91
N ARG A 122 -12.61 16.64 -11.54
CA ARG A 122 -12.39 17.98 -12.07
C ARG A 122 -11.93 17.99 -13.52
N ILE A 123 -11.44 16.86 -14.01
CA ILE A 123 -11.06 16.65 -15.41
C ILE A 123 -12.02 15.70 -16.14
N GLY A 124 -13.22 15.44 -15.56
CA GLY A 124 -14.22 14.54 -16.15
C GLY A 124 -13.79 13.08 -16.14
N PHE A 125 -12.96 12.67 -15.18
CA PHE A 125 -12.43 11.32 -15.10
C PHE A 125 -12.71 10.68 -13.73
N ILE A 126 -12.42 9.41 -13.58
CA ILE A 126 -12.52 8.66 -12.33
C ILE A 126 -11.12 8.22 -11.87
N PRO A 127 -10.89 7.98 -10.57
CA PRO A 127 -9.65 7.36 -10.10
C PRO A 127 -9.49 5.95 -10.69
N PRO A 128 -8.48 5.72 -11.58
CA PRO A 128 -8.45 4.49 -12.37
C PRO A 128 -7.68 3.34 -11.72
N ILE A 129 -6.95 3.58 -10.62
CA ILE A 129 -6.07 2.57 -10.00
C ILE A 129 -6.81 1.81 -8.88
N ALA A 130 -8.00 1.29 -9.19
CA ALA A 130 -8.88 0.56 -8.27
C ALA A 130 -9.26 1.31 -6.98
N THR A 131 -9.10 2.63 -6.94
CA THR A 131 -9.38 3.47 -5.77
C THR A 131 -10.84 3.49 -5.38
N THR A 132 -11.77 3.45 -6.35
CA THR A 132 -13.19 3.34 -6.06
C THR A 132 -13.51 2.10 -5.23
N GLN A 133 -12.75 1.01 -5.43
CA GLN A 133 -12.88 -0.22 -4.68
C GLN A 133 -12.17 -0.16 -3.32
N ALA A 134 -10.97 0.44 -3.28
CA ALA A 134 -10.18 0.55 -2.05
C ALA A 134 -10.84 1.52 -1.06
N LEU A 135 -11.20 2.73 -1.49
CA LEU A 135 -11.80 3.74 -0.62
C LEU A 135 -13.13 3.29 -0.03
N ALA A 136 -14.01 2.69 -0.83
CA ALA A 136 -15.30 2.23 -0.31
C ALA A 136 -15.15 1.19 0.80
N ARG A 137 -14.06 0.38 0.78
CA ARG A 137 -13.73 -0.60 1.82
C ARG A 137 -13.03 0.00 3.04
N LEU A 138 -12.24 1.06 2.84
CA LEU A 138 -11.51 1.73 3.91
C LEU A 138 -12.40 2.68 4.72
N ILE A 139 -13.11 3.57 4.04
CA ILE A 139 -13.84 4.68 4.69
C ILE A 139 -15.36 4.58 4.58
N GLY A 140 -15.83 3.45 4.06
CA GLY A 140 -17.25 3.19 3.82
C GLY A 140 -17.80 3.90 2.57
N ARG A 141 -18.81 3.27 1.96
CA ARG A 141 -19.39 3.71 0.68
C ARG A 141 -19.90 5.18 0.68
N PRO A 142 -20.65 5.66 1.70
CA PRO A 142 -21.18 7.03 1.64
C PRO A 142 -20.08 8.10 1.64
N ARG A 143 -19.05 7.93 2.47
CA ARG A 143 -17.93 8.86 2.56
C ARG A 143 -17.07 8.83 1.32
N ALA A 144 -16.79 7.63 0.79
CA ALA A 144 -16.02 7.46 -0.43
C ALA A 144 -16.69 8.15 -1.63
N ILE A 145 -18.01 7.95 -1.84
CA ILE A 145 -18.77 8.61 -2.91
C ILE A 145 -18.67 10.12 -2.78
N ARG A 146 -18.97 10.65 -1.58
CA ARG A 146 -18.93 12.09 -1.34
C ARG A 146 -17.54 12.67 -1.63
N TYR A 147 -16.49 12.07 -1.11
CA TYR A 147 -15.11 12.50 -1.32
C TYR A 147 -14.72 12.54 -2.80
N LEU A 148 -15.03 11.47 -3.54
CA LEU A 148 -14.72 11.38 -4.96
C LEU A 148 -15.55 12.37 -5.81
N TYR A 149 -16.80 12.62 -5.46
CA TYR A 149 -17.65 13.61 -6.16
C TYR A 149 -17.18 15.04 -5.90
N GLU A 150 -16.75 15.35 -4.68
CA GLU A 150 -16.23 16.67 -4.34
C GLU A 150 -14.86 16.94 -4.98
N GLY A 151 -14.04 15.91 -5.19
CA GLY A 151 -12.70 16.02 -5.78
C GLY A 151 -11.81 17.01 -5.03
N ARG A 152 -12.01 17.17 -3.72
CA ARG A 152 -11.27 18.11 -2.90
C ARG A 152 -10.01 17.52 -2.31
N MET A 153 -9.10 18.39 -1.92
CA MET A 153 -8.00 18.01 -1.05
C MET A 153 -8.50 17.92 0.40
N ILE A 154 -7.95 16.96 1.14
CA ILE A 154 -8.16 16.80 2.58
C ILE A 154 -6.85 16.94 3.32
N THR A 155 -6.93 17.28 4.59
CA THR A 155 -5.76 17.30 5.48
C THR A 155 -5.38 15.89 5.92
N ALA A 156 -4.15 15.72 6.40
CA ALA A 156 -3.71 14.49 7.02
C ALA A 156 -4.61 14.10 8.21
N GLN A 157 -5.09 15.10 9.00
CA GLN A 157 -5.99 14.86 10.12
C GLN A 157 -7.36 14.36 9.66
N GLU A 158 -7.97 14.96 8.62
CA GLU A 158 -9.23 14.44 8.07
C GLU A 158 -9.08 12.99 7.56
N ALA A 159 -7.93 12.68 6.96
CA ALA A 159 -7.65 11.32 6.49
C ALA A 159 -7.52 10.32 7.64
N LEU A 160 -6.94 10.74 8.78
CA LEU A 160 -6.89 9.94 10.01
C LEU A 160 -8.28 9.75 10.62
N ASP A 161 -9.07 10.81 10.73
CA ASP A 161 -10.44 10.77 11.26
C ASP A 161 -11.38 9.88 10.41
N TRP A 162 -10.98 9.60 9.18
CA TRP A 162 -11.70 8.72 8.27
C TRP A 162 -11.16 7.29 8.21
N ASP A 163 -10.17 6.93 9.01
CA ASP A 163 -9.46 5.65 8.93
C ASP A 163 -8.78 5.39 7.57
N MET A 164 -8.62 6.45 6.75
CA MET A 164 -7.91 6.34 5.48
C MET A 164 -6.41 6.14 5.68
N VAL A 165 -5.85 6.68 6.77
CA VAL A 165 -4.43 6.55 7.15
C VAL A 165 -4.31 6.04 8.58
N GLY A 166 -3.19 5.36 8.88
CA GLY A 166 -3.02 4.69 10.17
C GLY A 166 -2.37 5.55 11.25
N GLU A 167 -1.49 6.48 10.86
CA GLU A 167 -0.73 7.28 11.83
C GLU A 167 -0.28 8.61 11.21
N LEU A 168 -0.38 9.69 12.00
CA LEU A 168 0.23 10.98 11.69
C LEU A 168 1.57 11.12 12.40
N VAL A 169 2.56 11.61 11.67
CA VAL A 169 3.92 11.76 12.15
C VAL A 169 4.42 13.16 11.81
N ALA A 170 5.22 13.76 12.68
CA ALA A 170 5.92 15.00 12.34
C ALA A 170 6.78 14.79 11.08
N PRO A 171 6.77 15.71 10.09
CA PRO A 171 7.41 15.50 8.79
C PRO A 171 8.86 15.01 8.89
N GLU A 172 9.65 15.63 9.76
CA GLU A 172 11.06 15.32 9.98
C GLU A 172 11.31 13.96 10.67
N LYS A 173 10.27 13.35 11.26
CA LYS A 173 10.31 12.05 11.94
C LYS A 173 9.73 10.91 11.12
N LEU A 174 9.10 11.21 10.00
CA LEU A 174 8.34 10.21 9.24
C LEU A 174 9.20 9.01 8.85
N ARG A 175 10.37 9.25 8.25
CA ARG A 175 11.26 8.17 7.78
C ARG A 175 11.73 7.29 8.95
N GLU A 176 12.17 7.92 10.04
CA GLU A 176 12.60 7.20 11.25
C GLU A 176 11.47 6.34 11.81
N ARG A 177 10.28 6.93 11.96
CA ARG A 177 9.11 6.24 12.53
C ARG A 177 8.69 5.02 11.70
N VAL A 178 8.63 5.18 10.37
CA VAL A 178 8.30 4.08 9.45
C VAL A 178 9.37 2.99 9.49
N GLN A 179 10.66 3.37 9.52
CA GLN A 179 11.76 2.42 9.59
C GLN A 179 11.71 1.58 10.87
N VAL A 180 11.47 2.21 12.02
CA VAL A 180 11.33 1.50 13.30
C VAL A 180 10.19 0.50 13.25
N TYR A 181 9.02 0.91 12.74
CA TYR A 181 7.86 0.04 12.60
C TYR A 181 8.11 -1.11 11.63
N ALA A 182 8.74 -0.82 10.49
CA ALA A 182 9.08 -1.83 9.50
C ALA A 182 10.08 -2.87 10.02
N LEU A 183 11.05 -2.44 10.86
CA LEU A 183 11.99 -3.36 11.51
C LEU A 183 11.30 -4.25 12.54
N ASP A 184 10.35 -3.71 13.31
CA ASP A 184 9.54 -4.51 14.24
C ASP A 184 8.72 -5.57 13.51
N LEU A 185 8.07 -5.22 12.39
CA LEU A 185 7.40 -6.22 11.54
C LEU A 185 8.39 -7.23 10.97
N ALA A 186 9.55 -6.77 10.49
CA ALA A 186 10.59 -7.64 9.94
C ALA A 186 11.16 -8.62 10.98
N ALA A 187 11.00 -8.38 12.27
CA ALA A 187 11.38 -9.27 13.35
C ALA A 187 10.34 -10.34 13.69
N LYS A 188 9.16 -10.33 13.07
CA LYS A 188 8.08 -11.30 13.30
C LYS A 188 8.15 -12.48 12.31
N SER A 189 7.39 -13.55 12.57
CA SER A 189 7.27 -14.68 11.66
C SER A 189 6.76 -14.25 10.28
N PRO A 190 7.51 -14.48 9.21
CA PRO A 190 7.07 -14.15 7.85
C PRO A 190 5.84 -14.96 7.44
N ALA A 191 5.75 -16.22 7.85
CA ALA A 191 4.60 -17.08 7.55
C ALA A 191 3.32 -16.55 8.19
N ALA A 192 3.38 -16.13 9.45
CA ALA A 192 2.22 -15.57 10.14
C ALA A 192 1.80 -14.22 9.56
N LEU A 193 2.77 -13.32 9.27
CA LEU A 193 2.47 -12.03 8.61
C LEU A 193 1.82 -12.22 7.24
N ALA A 194 2.34 -13.14 6.43
CA ALA A 194 1.78 -13.46 5.12
C ALA A 194 0.36 -14.02 5.22
N ALA A 195 0.10 -14.92 6.16
CA ALA A 195 -1.21 -15.50 6.38
C ALA A 195 -2.23 -14.44 6.81
N ILE A 196 -1.91 -13.63 7.82
CA ILE A 196 -2.77 -12.53 8.29
C ILE A 196 -3.09 -11.57 7.14
N ARG A 197 -2.06 -11.13 6.42
CA ARG A 197 -2.23 -10.20 5.31
C ARG A 197 -3.12 -10.77 4.21
N ARG A 198 -2.86 -12.01 3.81
CA ARG A 198 -3.61 -12.69 2.75
C ARG A 198 -5.08 -12.89 3.11
N THR A 199 -5.36 -13.35 4.33
CA THR A 199 -6.74 -13.57 4.79
C THR A 199 -7.54 -12.28 4.87
N ILE A 200 -6.94 -11.17 5.32
CA ILE A 200 -7.61 -9.86 5.35
C ILE A 200 -7.76 -9.29 3.94
N THR A 201 -6.68 -9.28 3.13
CA THR A 201 -6.66 -8.58 1.84
C THR A 201 -7.49 -9.29 0.77
N LEU A 202 -7.46 -10.61 0.72
CA LEU A 202 -8.18 -11.42 -0.27
C LEU A 202 -9.50 -11.95 0.30
N GLY A 203 -9.49 -12.48 1.51
CA GLY A 203 -10.68 -13.00 2.18
C GLY A 203 -11.73 -11.94 2.48
N GLY A 204 -11.33 -10.70 2.78
CA GLY A 204 -12.25 -9.58 3.03
C GLY A 204 -13.10 -9.14 1.83
N GLY A 205 -12.91 -9.74 0.66
CA GLY A 205 -13.78 -9.56 -0.52
C GLY A 205 -14.74 -10.71 -0.78
N MET A 206 -14.65 -11.79 0.02
CA MET A 206 -15.50 -12.98 -0.06
C MET A 206 -16.77 -12.79 0.79
N ASP A 207 -17.77 -13.67 0.61
CA ASP A 207 -18.81 -13.82 1.61
C ASP A 207 -18.21 -14.39 2.91
N TYR A 208 -18.96 -14.26 4.01
CA TYR A 208 -18.41 -14.57 5.34
C TYR A 208 -17.97 -16.03 5.48
N ASP A 209 -18.78 -16.99 4.97
CA ASP A 209 -18.48 -18.41 5.06
C ASP A 209 -17.26 -18.79 4.21
N ALA A 210 -17.18 -18.29 2.97
CA ALA A 210 -16.02 -18.48 2.12
C ALA A 210 -14.76 -17.83 2.73
N GLY A 211 -14.89 -16.69 3.40
CA GLY A 211 -13.81 -16.03 4.13
C GLY A 211 -13.28 -16.87 5.29
N MET A 212 -14.18 -17.50 6.07
CA MET A 212 -13.82 -18.41 7.15
C MET A 212 -13.11 -19.67 6.62
N GLU A 213 -13.60 -20.26 5.54
CA GLU A 213 -12.92 -21.41 4.90
C GLU A 213 -11.52 -21.02 4.39
N PHE A 214 -11.37 -19.83 3.84
CA PHE A 214 -10.08 -19.31 3.42
C PHE A 214 -9.12 -19.11 4.60
N GLU A 215 -9.62 -18.60 5.74
CA GLU A 215 -8.87 -18.46 6.99
C GLU A 215 -8.47 -19.83 7.56
N MET A 216 -9.39 -20.81 7.58
CA MET A 216 -9.11 -22.16 8.04
C MET A 216 -7.93 -22.80 7.28
N LYS A 217 -7.88 -22.62 5.97
CA LYS A 217 -6.74 -23.03 5.16
C LYS A 217 -5.43 -22.39 5.60
N ALA A 218 -5.44 -21.06 5.78
CA ALA A 218 -4.27 -20.32 6.20
C ALA A 218 -3.79 -20.75 7.60
N VAL A 219 -4.72 -21.02 8.54
CA VAL A 219 -4.40 -21.58 9.85
C VAL A 219 -3.71 -22.94 9.72
N GLY A 220 -4.22 -23.84 8.87
CA GLY A 220 -3.60 -25.14 8.62
C GLY A 220 -2.17 -25.03 8.06
N GLU A 221 -1.95 -24.13 7.12
CA GLU A 221 -0.64 -23.85 6.54
C GLU A 221 0.37 -23.36 7.60
N VAL A 222 -0.02 -22.38 8.42
CA VAL A 222 0.85 -21.84 9.48
C VAL A 222 1.09 -22.86 10.58
N ALA A 223 0.06 -23.59 11.01
CA ALA A 223 0.16 -24.58 12.08
C ALA A 223 1.08 -25.76 11.74
N SER A 224 1.13 -26.14 10.46
CA SER A 224 2.06 -27.19 9.98
C SER A 224 3.49 -26.66 9.79
N GLY A 225 3.68 -25.36 9.75
CA GLY A 225 4.97 -24.73 9.52
C GLY A 225 5.91 -24.77 10.75
N PRO A 226 7.21 -24.55 10.53
CA PRO A 226 8.20 -24.56 11.62
C PRO A 226 8.05 -23.36 12.56
N ASP A 227 7.62 -22.22 12.06
CA ASP A 227 7.52 -20.96 12.83
C ASP A 227 6.51 -21.07 13.98
N PHE A 228 5.40 -21.78 13.77
CA PHE A 228 4.39 -21.95 14.83
C PHE A 228 4.98 -22.72 16.03
N ARG A 229 5.72 -23.80 15.78
CA ARG A 229 6.36 -24.60 16.83
C ARG A 229 7.43 -23.81 17.56
N GLU A 230 8.28 -23.10 16.82
CA GLU A 230 9.30 -22.21 17.38
C GLU A 230 8.68 -21.10 18.22
N GLY A 231 7.62 -20.46 17.71
CA GLY A 231 6.91 -19.40 18.41
C GLY A 231 6.35 -19.83 19.76
N VAL A 232 5.68 -20.99 19.78
CA VAL A 232 5.15 -21.58 21.03
C VAL A 232 6.29 -21.91 22.02
N ALA A 233 7.35 -22.58 21.55
CA ALA A 233 8.49 -22.93 22.40
C ALA A 233 9.17 -21.68 22.97
N ALA A 234 9.48 -20.70 22.12
CA ALA A 234 10.12 -19.45 22.53
C ALA A 234 9.27 -18.68 23.57
N PHE A 235 7.94 -18.62 23.36
CA PHE A 235 7.03 -17.97 24.28
C PHE A 235 7.04 -18.63 25.66
N LEU A 236 6.93 -19.96 25.70
CA LEU A 236 6.94 -20.72 26.96
C LEU A 236 8.28 -20.64 27.69
N GLU A 237 9.38 -20.63 26.93
CA GLU A 237 10.75 -20.53 27.45
C GLU A 237 11.19 -19.09 27.75
N LYS A 238 10.34 -18.09 27.47
CA LYS A 238 10.61 -16.65 27.65
C LYS A 238 11.89 -16.17 26.94
N ARG A 239 12.14 -16.66 25.76
CA ARG A 239 13.26 -16.29 24.89
C ARG A 239 12.79 -15.68 23.57
N PRO A 240 13.63 -14.92 22.86
CA PRO A 240 13.36 -14.51 21.49
C PRO A 240 13.16 -15.72 20.57
N ALA A 241 12.17 -15.64 19.70
CA ALA A 241 11.94 -16.65 18.67
C ALA A 241 12.95 -16.53 17.53
N LYS A 242 13.32 -17.67 16.93
CA LYS A 242 14.22 -17.77 15.78
C LYS A 242 13.41 -18.22 14.57
N TRP A 243 12.80 -17.25 13.87
CA TRP A 243 11.97 -17.54 12.71
C TRP A 243 12.79 -18.10 11.56
N ARG A 244 12.20 -19.01 10.79
CA ARG A 244 12.81 -19.48 9.55
C ARG A 244 12.44 -18.50 8.43
N PHE A 245 13.46 -18.05 7.75
CA PHE A 245 13.32 -17.26 6.54
C PHE A 245 13.65 -18.17 5.38
N GLU A 246 12.68 -18.43 4.50
CA GLU A 246 12.94 -19.14 3.25
C GLU A 246 13.96 -18.31 2.46
N SER A 247 15.08 -18.95 2.14
CA SER A 247 16.18 -18.41 1.32
C SER A 247 15.82 -18.53 -0.16
#